data_23e6f078b0369dd8c77e1824e377020a
#
_entry.id   23e6f078b0369dd8c77e1824e377020a
#
_cell.length_a   1.000
_cell.length_b   1.000
_cell.length_c   1.000
_cell.angle_alpha   90.00
_cell.angle_beta   90.00
_cell.angle_gamma   90.00
#
_symmetry.space_group_name_H-M   'P 1'
#
loop_
_entity.id
_entity.type
_entity.pdbx_description
1 polymer ?
#
loop_
_entity_poly.entity_id
_entity_poly.type
_entity_poly.pdbx_seq_one_letter_code
_entity_poly.pdbx_strand_id
1 'polypeptide(L)'
;MPTDATNPANSYRRPAAHHETTHTLEIKRSKFITFITRIETEAQARDFISDLKNRYPDARHHCSAYIYHVDGANPVERSSDDGEPSGTAGTPMLDALRGSGLLDIAAVTVRYFGGIKLGAGGLVHAYSDSVLTCLTHVPTVTRSRKELYLVELPFDIAGRVEATLRTTTDITVIAAD
;
A
#
# COMPACT_ATOMS: atom_id res chain seq x y z
N MET A 1 20.03 17.75 -17.09
CA MET A 1 19.45 18.29 -15.86
C MET A 1 19.39 17.16 -14.85
N PRO A 2 20.01 17.26 -13.66
CA PRO A 2 19.81 16.27 -12.63
C PRO A 2 18.32 16.25 -12.24
N THR A 3 17.69 15.10 -12.35
CA THR A 3 16.32 14.92 -11.86
C THR A 3 16.38 14.95 -10.33
N ASP A 4 15.79 15.98 -9.76
CA ASP A 4 15.69 16.16 -8.31
C ASP A 4 15.00 14.94 -7.68
N ALA A 5 15.75 14.15 -6.91
CA ALA A 5 15.22 12.96 -6.21
C ALA A 5 14.14 13.32 -5.17
N THR A 6 13.98 14.60 -4.87
CA THR A 6 12.94 15.13 -3.98
C THR A 6 11.66 15.54 -4.71
N ASN A 7 11.62 15.42 -6.05
CA ASN A 7 10.43 15.73 -6.82
C ASN A 7 9.33 14.67 -6.51
N PRO A 8 8.18 15.06 -5.95
CA PRO A 8 7.09 14.13 -5.64
C PRO A 8 6.56 13.37 -6.86
N ALA A 9 6.84 13.82 -8.09
CA ALA A 9 6.54 13.08 -9.31
C ALA A 9 7.45 11.84 -9.52
N ASN A 10 8.59 11.76 -8.86
CA ASN A 10 9.59 10.70 -9.02
C ASN A 10 9.73 9.78 -7.79
N SER A 11 9.03 10.09 -6.70
CA SER A 11 9.08 9.27 -5.49
C SER A 11 7.74 9.26 -4.77
N TYR A 12 7.43 8.14 -4.13
CA TYR A 12 6.24 8.00 -3.28
C TYR A 12 6.49 6.98 -2.17
N ARG A 13 5.69 7.08 -1.12
CA ARG A 13 5.73 6.14 0.01
C ARG A 13 4.78 4.98 -0.24
N ARG A 14 5.19 3.79 0.17
CA ARG A 14 4.42 2.56 0.07
C ARG A 14 4.72 1.62 1.26
N PRO A 15 3.86 0.62 1.53
CA PRO A 15 4.17 -0.40 2.53
C PRO A 15 5.48 -1.14 2.22
N ALA A 16 6.21 -1.56 3.26
CA ALA A 16 7.38 -2.40 3.10
C ALA A 16 7.01 -3.74 2.45
N ALA A 17 7.94 -4.32 1.68
CA ALA A 17 7.70 -5.60 1.01
C ALA A 17 7.57 -6.75 2.03
N HIS A 18 6.84 -7.79 1.62
CA HIS A 18 6.69 -9.05 2.36
C HIS A 18 6.23 -8.87 3.82
N HIS A 19 5.44 -7.83 4.07
CA HIS A 19 4.87 -7.56 5.37
C HIS A 19 3.35 -7.41 5.27
N GLU A 20 2.63 -8.24 6.02
CA GLU A 20 1.19 -8.11 6.22
C GLU A 20 0.97 -7.54 7.61
N THR A 21 0.37 -6.37 7.69
CA THR A 21 0.00 -5.75 8.96
C THR A 21 -1.45 -6.08 9.24
N THR A 22 -1.75 -6.48 10.47
CA THR A 22 -3.12 -6.77 10.89
C THR A 22 -3.46 -6.03 12.17
N HIS A 23 -4.72 -5.60 12.26
CA HIS A 23 -5.30 -5.00 13.47
C HIS A 23 -6.77 -5.37 13.59
N THR A 24 -7.21 -5.66 14.81
CA THR A 24 -8.62 -5.97 15.12
C THR A 24 -9.22 -4.84 15.92
N LEU A 25 -10.34 -4.32 15.43
CA LEU A 25 -11.18 -3.33 16.11
C LEU A 25 -12.52 -3.96 16.46
N GLU A 26 -12.99 -3.79 17.68
CA GLU A 26 -14.32 -4.25 18.11
C GLU A 26 -15.22 -3.05 18.37
N ILE A 27 -16.38 -3.03 17.69
CA ILE A 27 -17.40 -1.98 17.84
C ILE A 27 -18.76 -2.66 18.00
N LYS A 28 -19.46 -2.40 19.08
CA LYS A 28 -20.77 -3.00 19.39
C LYS A 28 -20.78 -4.53 19.18
N ARG A 29 -19.75 -5.22 19.68
CA ARG A 29 -19.50 -6.65 19.53
C ARG A 29 -19.22 -7.14 18.11
N SER A 30 -19.32 -6.29 17.09
CA SER A 30 -18.81 -6.63 15.75
C SER A 30 -17.29 -6.54 15.74
N LYS A 31 -16.63 -7.55 15.14
CA LYS A 31 -15.18 -7.55 14.96
C LYS A 31 -14.85 -7.16 13.54
N PHE A 32 -13.95 -6.21 13.41
CA PHE A 32 -13.37 -5.74 12.16
C PHE A 32 -11.88 -6.08 12.16
N ILE A 33 -11.51 -7.10 11.41
CA ILE A 33 -10.11 -7.55 11.29
C ILE A 33 -9.57 -7.00 9.99
N THR A 34 -8.71 -6.00 10.08
CA THR A 34 -8.12 -5.35 8.92
C THR A 34 -6.72 -5.89 8.66
N PHE A 35 -6.46 -6.17 7.40
CA PHE A 35 -5.18 -6.60 6.88
C PHE A 35 -4.73 -5.60 5.83
N ILE A 36 -3.48 -5.15 5.91
CA ILE A 36 -2.87 -4.24 4.95
C ILE A 36 -1.56 -4.84 4.46
N THR A 37 -1.37 -4.84 3.15
CA THR A 37 -0.14 -5.31 2.51
C THR A 37 0.23 -4.43 1.32
N ARG A 38 1.47 -4.58 0.85
CA ARG A 38 1.91 -3.99 -0.41
C ARG A 38 1.40 -4.81 -1.59
N ILE A 39 0.85 -4.10 -2.57
CA ILE A 39 0.52 -4.66 -3.90
C ILE A 39 1.05 -3.69 -4.97
N GLU A 40 1.37 -4.19 -6.14
CA GLU A 40 1.86 -3.38 -7.27
C GLU A 40 1.00 -3.56 -8.53
N THR A 41 0.09 -4.53 -8.51
CA THR A 41 -0.82 -4.84 -9.62
C THR A 41 -2.20 -5.20 -9.13
N GLU A 42 -3.19 -5.09 -10.02
CA GLU A 42 -4.55 -5.55 -9.73
C GLU A 42 -4.62 -7.06 -9.46
N ALA A 43 -3.79 -7.86 -10.14
CA ALA A 43 -3.72 -9.31 -9.89
C ALA A 43 -3.29 -9.61 -8.46
N GLN A 44 -2.25 -8.95 -7.96
CA GLN A 44 -1.81 -9.09 -6.56
C GLN A 44 -2.88 -8.66 -5.56
N ALA A 45 -3.63 -7.59 -5.84
CA ALA A 45 -4.74 -7.18 -5.00
C ALA A 45 -5.86 -8.23 -4.96
N ARG A 46 -6.21 -8.81 -6.10
CA ARG A 46 -7.22 -9.89 -6.18
C ARG A 46 -6.77 -11.15 -5.45
N ASP A 47 -5.50 -11.54 -5.60
CA ASP A 47 -4.93 -12.70 -4.90
C ASP A 47 -4.97 -12.49 -3.39
N PHE A 48 -4.63 -11.31 -2.91
CA PHE A 48 -4.69 -10.95 -1.49
C PHE A 48 -6.13 -11.02 -0.93
N ILE A 49 -7.12 -10.48 -1.67
CA ILE A 49 -8.53 -10.55 -1.29
C ILE A 49 -9.00 -12.02 -1.25
N SER A 50 -8.63 -12.80 -2.27
CA SER A 50 -8.98 -14.22 -2.36
C SER A 50 -8.36 -15.05 -1.24
N ASP A 51 -7.09 -14.80 -0.89
CA ASP A 51 -6.42 -15.44 0.23
C ASP A 51 -7.17 -15.19 1.55
N LEU A 52 -7.57 -13.95 1.83
CA LEU A 52 -8.32 -13.63 3.04
C LEU A 52 -9.73 -14.23 3.07
N LYS A 53 -10.40 -14.34 1.92
CA LYS A 53 -11.65 -15.10 1.82
C LYS A 53 -11.47 -16.58 2.17
N ASN A 54 -10.37 -17.18 1.76
CA ASN A 54 -10.03 -18.57 2.09
C ASN A 54 -9.60 -18.74 3.56
N ARG A 55 -8.91 -17.78 4.14
CA ARG A 55 -8.48 -17.80 5.56
C ARG A 55 -9.65 -17.57 6.53
N TYR A 56 -10.68 -16.82 6.11
CA TYR A 56 -11.85 -16.46 6.91
C TYR A 56 -13.16 -16.81 6.18
N PRO A 57 -13.39 -18.08 5.84
CA PRO A 57 -14.52 -18.48 5.00
C PRO A 57 -15.88 -18.36 5.70
N ASP A 58 -15.90 -18.30 7.02
CA ASP A 58 -17.07 -18.14 7.86
C ASP A 58 -17.53 -16.69 8.03
N ALA A 59 -16.70 -15.72 7.63
CA ALA A 59 -17.08 -14.31 7.63
C ALA A 59 -17.98 -13.98 6.43
N ARG A 60 -18.99 -13.13 6.65
CA ARG A 60 -19.91 -12.71 5.57
C ARG A 60 -19.35 -11.62 4.66
N HIS A 61 -18.47 -10.79 5.19
CA HIS A 61 -17.95 -9.61 4.49
C HIS A 61 -16.44 -9.56 4.55
N HIS A 62 -15.83 -9.43 3.37
CA HIS A 62 -14.40 -9.18 3.17
C HIS A 62 -14.28 -7.93 2.32
N CYS A 63 -14.61 -6.78 2.92
CA CYS A 63 -14.60 -5.50 2.24
C CYS A 63 -13.17 -5.11 1.90
N SER A 64 -12.96 -4.47 0.76
CA SER A 64 -11.61 -4.18 0.29
C SER A 64 -11.49 -2.80 -0.34
N ALA A 65 -10.28 -2.26 -0.28
CA ALA A 65 -9.86 -1.09 -1.04
C ALA A 65 -8.38 -1.21 -1.38
N TYR A 66 -7.98 -0.71 -2.55
CA TYR A 66 -6.58 -0.66 -2.94
C TYR A 66 -6.26 0.49 -3.88
N ILE A 67 -5.02 0.93 -3.82
CA ILE A 67 -4.45 1.98 -4.66
C ILE A 67 -3.09 1.51 -5.13
N TYR A 68 -2.82 1.51 -6.43
CA TYR A 68 -1.47 1.24 -6.93
C TYR A 68 -1.03 2.25 -7.99
N HIS A 69 0.28 2.48 -8.01
CA HIS A 69 0.92 3.39 -8.94
C HIS A 69 0.94 2.83 -10.35
N VAL A 70 0.74 3.72 -11.33
CA VAL A 70 0.91 3.41 -12.76
C VAL A 70 1.83 4.46 -13.36
N ASP A 71 2.91 4.01 -14.00
CA ASP A 71 3.87 4.92 -14.63
C ASP A 71 3.19 5.74 -15.73
N GLY A 72 3.34 7.08 -15.64
CA GLY A 72 2.79 8.01 -16.64
C GLY A 72 1.27 8.18 -16.62
N ALA A 73 0.56 7.65 -15.61
CA ALA A 73 -0.88 7.77 -15.46
C ALA A 73 -1.27 8.05 -14.00
N ASN A 74 -2.55 8.36 -13.79
CA ASN A 74 -3.10 8.44 -12.44
C ASN A 74 -3.08 7.05 -11.77
N PRO A 75 -2.90 6.98 -10.45
CA PRO A 75 -3.04 5.73 -9.71
C PRO A 75 -4.38 5.06 -9.98
N VAL A 76 -4.37 3.74 -10.02
CA VAL A 76 -5.61 2.96 -10.08
C VAL A 76 -6.13 2.75 -8.67
N GLU A 77 -7.41 3.04 -8.48
CA GLU A 77 -8.12 2.90 -7.22
C GLU A 77 -9.33 2.01 -7.39
N ARG A 78 -9.57 1.11 -6.47
CA ARG A 78 -10.75 0.23 -6.43
C ARG A 78 -11.20 0.02 -4.99
N SER A 79 -12.49 -0.23 -4.82
CA SER A 79 -13.07 -0.63 -3.55
C SER A 79 -14.26 -1.58 -3.75
N SER A 80 -14.60 -2.33 -2.70
CA SER A 80 -15.73 -3.25 -2.68
C SER A 80 -16.35 -3.31 -1.30
N ASP A 81 -17.67 -3.21 -1.26
CA ASP A 81 -18.47 -3.38 -0.04
C ASP A 81 -18.69 -4.86 0.32
N ASP A 82 -18.45 -5.79 -0.60
CA ASP A 82 -18.60 -7.25 -0.42
C ASP A 82 -19.87 -7.64 0.36
N GLY A 83 -21.02 -7.10 -0.06
CA GLY A 83 -22.33 -7.38 0.53
C GLY A 83 -22.75 -6.50 1.72
N GLU A 84 -21.90 -5.59 2.18
CA GLU A 84 -22.36 -4.53 3.07
C GLU A 84 -23.25 -3.52 2.29
N PRO A 85 -24.08 -2.71 2.95
CA PRO A 85 -24.85 -1.68 2.27
C PRO A 85 -23.95 -0.77 1.42
N SER A 86 -24.42 -0.42 0.23
CA SER A 86 -23.64 0.33 -0.76
C SER A 86 -23.00 1.60 -0.18
N GLY A 87 -21.68 1.74 -0.37
CA GLY A 87 -20.90 2.89 0.08
C GLY A 87 -20.57 2.93 1.56
N THR A 88 -20.92 1.88 2.34
CA THR A 88 -20.69 1.89 3.79
C THR A 88 -19.36 1.26 4.24
N ALA A 89 -18.69 0.56 3.35
CA ALA A 89 -17.44 -0.14 3.66
C ALA A 89 -16.31 0.20 2.70
N GLY A 90 -16.43 -0.14 1.43
CA GLY A 90 -15.36 0.03 0.45
C GLY A 90 -14.94 1.48 0.26
N THR A 91 -15.90 2.40 0.12
CA THR A 91 -15.62 3.83 -0.04
C THR A 91 -14.88 4.43 1.15
N PRO A 92 -15.35 4.28 2.41
CA PRO A 92 -14.61 4.81 3.57
C PRO A 92 -13.24 4.16 3.76
N MET A 93 -13.06 2.89 3.40
CA MET A 93 -11.75 2.24 3.38
C MET A 93 -10.82 2.90 2.36
N LEU A 94 -11.31 3.14 1.13
CA LEU A 94 -10.55 3.81 0.09
C LEU A 94 -10.16 5.22 0.47
N ASP A 95 -11.07 5.98 1.07
CA ASP A 95 -10.81 7.35 1.54
C ASP A 95 -9.74 7.36 2.65
N ALA A 96 -9.74 6.38 3.54
CA ALA A 96 -8.69 6.22 4.54
C ALA A 96 -7.31 5.94 3.90
N LEU A 97 -7.25 5.09 2.87
CA LEU A 97 -6.02 4.83 2.11
C LEU A 97 -5.53 6.10 1.38
N ARG A 98 -6.42 6.84 0.72
CA ARG A 98 -6.09 8.14 0.08
C ARG A 98 -5.49 9.11 1.09
N GLY A 99 -6.13 9.24 2.25
CA GLY A 99 -5.67 10.12 3.34
C GLY A 99 -4.29 9.78 3.88
N SER A 100 -3.85 8.52 3.77
CA SER A 100 -2.51 8.10 4.17
C SER A 100 -1.40 8.61 3.26
N GLY A 101 -1.72 8.97 2.02
CA GLY A 101 -0.75 9.33 0.99
C GLY A 101 0.11 8.16 0.48
N LEU A 102 -0.17 6.93 0.90
CA LEU A 102 0.54 5.73 0.44
C LEU A 102 -0.02 5.25 -0.90
N LEU A 103 0.86 4.77 -1.76
CA LEU A 103 0.52 4.02 -2.98
C LEU A 103 0.98 2.57 -2.85
N ASP A 104 0.64 1.74 -3.84
CA ASP A 104 0.97 0.30 -3.84
C ASP A 104 0.47 -0.41 -2.56
N ILE A 105 -0.76 -0.12 -2.17
CA ILE A 105 -1.36 -0.57 -0.90
C ILE A 105 -2.72 -1.21 -1.13
N ALA A 106 -2.98 -2.30 -0.45
CA ALA A 106 -4.30 -2.91 -0.35
C ALA A 106 -4.69 -3.12 1.10
N ALA A 107 -5.96 -2.86 1.40
CA ALA A 107 -6.59 -3.16 2.67
C ALA A 107 -7.78 -4.09 2.46
N VAL A 108 -7.90 -5.10 3.30
CA VAL A 108 -9.08 -5.96 3.40
C VAL A 108 -9.54 -5.96 4.85
N THR A 109 -10.81 -5.70 5.07
CA THR A 109 -11.42 -5.78 6.39
C THR A 109 -12.44 -6.91 6.42
N VAL A 110 -12.16 -7.92 7.22
CA VAL A 110 -13.05 -9.06 7.51
C VAL A 110 -13.93 -8.68 8.68
N ARG A 111 -15.26 -8.78 8.49
CA ARG A 111 -16.22 -8.45 9.54
C ARG A 111 -16.98 -9.66 10.03
N TYR A 112 -17.07 -9.77 11.37
CA TYR A 112 -17.98 -10.66 12.09
C TYR A 112 -19.03 -9.83 12.81
N PHE A 113 -20.31 -10.08 12.51
CA PHE A 113 -21.42 -9.38 13.15
C PHE A 113 -21.58 -9.80 14.60
N GLY A 114 -21.71 -8.81 15.49
CA GLY A 114 -21.82 -9.04 16.94
C GLY A 114 -23.24 -9.03 17.49
N GLY A 115 -24.26 -9.08 16.65
CA GLY A 115 -25.68 -9.09 17.08
C GLY A 115 -26.29 -7.70 17.25
N ILE A 116 -25.50 -6.62 17.21
CA ILE A 116 -25.96 -5.23 17.32
C ILE A 116 -25.72 -4.53 16.01
N LYS A 117 -26.79 -3.99 15.39
CA LYS A 117 -26.68 -3.22 14.15
C LYS A 117 -25.97 -1.88 14.39
N LEU A 118 -25.00 -1.55 13.53
CA LEU A 118 -24.28 -0.27 13.57
C LEU A 118 -25.05 0.85 12.86
N GLY A 119 -25.90 0.50 11.89
CA GLY A 119 -26.46 1.44 10.92
C GLY A 119 -25.44 1.88 9.86
N ALA A 120 -25.91 2.57 8.82
CA ALA A 120 -25.05 3.00 7.70
C ALA A 120 -23.91 3.93 8.17
N GLY A 121 -24.20 4.95 8.96
CA GLY A 121 -23.20 5.85 9.52
C GLY A 121 -22.21 5.15 10.43
N GLY A 122 -22.68 4.21 11.27
CA GLY A 122 -21.82 3.42 12.14
C GLY A 122 -20.88 2.49 11.35
N LEU A 123 -21.34 1.92 10.24
CA LEU A 123 -20.50 1.12 9.35
C LEU A 123 -19.42 1.96 8.68
N VAL A 124 -19.76 3.13 8.15
CA VAL A 124 -18.79 4.05 7.55
C VAL A 124 -17.67 4.38 8.53
N HIS A 125 -18.01 4.76 9.76
CA HIS A 125 -17.01 5.04 10.80
C HIS A 125 -16.19 3.81 11.16
N ALA A 126 -16.82 2.65 11.33
CA ALA A 126 -16.13 1.42 11.72
C ALA A 126 -15.11 0.97 10.68
N TYR A 127 -15.47 0.97 9.40
CA TYR A 127 -14.54 0.60 8.32
C TYR A 127 -13.42 1.62 8.15
N SER A 128 -13.73 2.92 8.23
CA SER A 128 -12.72 3.99 8.18
C SER A 128 -11.73 3.84 9.35
N ASP A 129 -12.22 3.77 10.58
CA ASP A 129 -11.39 3.70 11.80
C ASP A 129 -10.54 2.43 11.83
N SER A 130 -11.10 1.31 11.36
CA SER A 130 -10.41 0.02 11.28
C SER A 130 -9.18 0.10 10.35
N VAL A 131 -9.32 0.73 9.18
CA VAL A 131 -8.20 0.95 8.25
C VAL A 131 -7.22 1.98 8.82
N LEU A 132 -7.70 3.13 9.31
CA LEU A 132 -6.86 4.17 9.88
C LEU A 132 -6.00 3.65 11.04
N THR A 133 -6.57 2.87 11.94
CA THR A 133 -5.82 2.28 13.05
C THR A 133 -4.79 1.27 12.56
N CYS A 134 -5.15 0.39 11.62
CA CYS A 134 -4.19 -0.55 11.03
C CYS A 134 -3.03 0.16 10.33
N LEU A 135 -3.30 1.26 9.62
CA LEU A 135 -2.29 2.08 8.92
C LEU A 135 -1.20 2.60 9.87
N THR A 136 -1.51 2.87 11.13
CA THR A 136 -0.51 3.34 12.11
C THR A 136 0.59 2.32 12.40
N HIS A 137 0.35 1.04 12.09
CA HIS A 137 1.29 -0.08 12.32
C HIS A 137 2.00 -0.53 11.04
N VAL A 138 1.67 0.06 9.88
CA VAL A 138 2.24 -0.33 8.59
C VAL A 138 3.66 0.24 8.45
N PRO A 139 4.70 -0.61 8.36
CA PRO A 139 6.03 -0.14 8.03
C PRO A 139 6.05 0.35 6.58
N THR A 140 6.66 1.51 6.35
CA THR A 140 6.68 2.15 5.03
C THR A 140 8.09 2.37 4.52
N VAL A 141 8.22 2.33 3.20
CA VAL A 141 9.45 2.65 2.47
C VAL A 141 9.14 3.67 1.37
N THR A 142 10.14 4.42 0.95
CA THR A 142 10.03 5.31 -0.19
C THR A 142 10.52 4.58 -1.45
N ARG A 143 9.67 4.53 -2.47
CA ARG A 143 10.06 4.14 -3.83
C ARG A 143 10.47 5.39 -4.59
N SER A 144 11.67 5.37 -5.18
CA SER A 144 12.18 6.45 -6.04
C SER A 144 12.47 5.89 -7.42
N ARG A 145 12.08 6.63 -8.45
CA ARG A 145 12.50 6.33 -9.81
C ARG A 145 13.98 6.69 -9.94
N LYS A 146 14.78 5.76 -10.45
CA LYS A 146 16.18 5.97 -10.76
C LYS A 146 16.42 5.74 -12.24
N GLU A 147 17.30 6.52 -12.83
CA GLU A 147 17.79 6.30 -14.19
C GLU A 147 19.07 5.48 -14.13
N LEU A 148 19.19 4.51 -15.02
CA LEU A 148 20.36 3.66 -15.12
C LEU A 148 21.29 4.22 -16.20
N TYR A 149 22.54 4.45 -15.84
CA TYR A 149 23.59 4.87 -16.76
C TYR A 149 24.69 3.82 -16.80
N LEU A 150 25.12 3.48 -18.01
CA LEU A 150 26.35 2.73 -18.24
C LEU A 150 27.46 3.74 -18.58
N VAL A 151 28.56 3.70 -17.83
CA VAL A 151 29.70 4.59 -18.02
C VAL A 151 30.92 3.73 -18.28
N GLU A 152 31.54 3.94 -19.44
CA GLU A 152 32.83 3.35 -19.80
C GLU A 152 33.97 4.32 -19.46
N LEU A 153 34.95 3.84 -18.73
CA LEU A 153 36.08 4.65 -18.26
C LEU A 153 37.42 4.03 -18.67
N PRO A 154 38.43 4.84 -19.00
CA PRO A 154 39.79 4.38 -19.09
C PRO A 154 40.24 3.73 -17.76
N PHE A 155 41.00 2.64 -17.87
CA PHE A 155 41.42 1.83 -16.72
C PHE A 155 42.19 2.62 -15.66
N ASP A 156 43.00 3.58 -16.08
CA ASP A 156 43.85 4.42 -15.20
C ASP A 156 43.05 5.37 -14.28
N ILE A 157 41.80 5.71 -14.65
CA ILE A 157 40.94 6.58 -13.86
C ILE A 157 39.72 5.85 -13.22
N ALA A 158 39.44 4.64 -13.67
CA ALA A 158 38.20 3.94 -13.31
C ALA A 158 38.02 3.82 -11.78
N GLY A 159 39.03 3.35 -11.05
CA GLY A 159 38.96 3.21 -9.61
C GLY A 159 38.73 4.51 -8.86
N ARG A 160 39.34 5.61 -9.32
CA ARG A 160 39.12 6.92 -8.68
C ARG A 160 37.71 7.44 -8.94
N VAL A 161 37.22 7.30 -10.16
CA VAL A 161 35.85 7.73 -10.52
C VAL A 161 34.82 6.89 -9.79
N GLU A 162 34.97 5.58 -9.74
CA GLU A 162 34.09 4.68 -8.99
C GLU A 162 34.02 5.06 -7.50
N ALA A 163 35.18 5.28 -6.84
CA ALA A 163 35.23 5.72 -5.46
C ALA A 163 34.47 7.05 -5.23
N THR A 164 34.59 7.97 -6.16
CA THR A 164 33.85 9.25 -6.13
C THR A 164 32.34 9.02 -6.25
N LEU A 165 31.91 8.20 -7.24
CA LEU A 165 30.50 7.89 -7.45
C LEU A 165 29.86 7.21 -6.25
N ARG A 166 30.57 6.28 -5.59
CA ARG A 166 30.10 5.59 -4.38
C ARG A 166 29.89 6.52 -3.18
N THR A 167 30.57 7.66 -3.16
CA THR A 167 30.43 8.67 -2.09
C THR A 167 29.53 9.85 -2.47
N THR A 168 29.07 9.89 -3.73
CA THR A 168 28.19 10.97 -4.21
C THR A 168 26.75 10.67 -3.78
N THR A 169 26.09 11.69 -3.24
CA THR A 169 24.67 11.61 -2.88
C THR A 169 23.82 11.33 -4.13
N ASP A 170 22.78 10.53 -3.98
CA ASP A 170 21.82 10.17 -5.03
C ASP A 170 22.33 9.26 -6.15
N ILE A 171 23.59 8.85 -6.10
CA ILE A 171 24.18 7.87 -7.03
C ILE A 171 24.34 6.53 -6.31
N THR A 172 23.95 5.45 -6.99
CA THR A 172 24.20 4.08 -6.52
C THR A 172 24.96 3.32 -7.60
N VAL A 173 26.18 2.90 -7.31
CA VAL A 173 26.95 2.03 -8.19
C VAL A 173 26.42 0.60 -8.00
N ILE A 174 25.84 0.03 -9.07
CA ILE A 174 25.21 -1.31 -9.03
C ILE A 174 26.27 -2.38 -9.32
N ALA A 175 27.11 -2.16 -10.32
CA ALA A 175 28.20 -3.05 -10.70
C ALA A 175 29.38 -2.22 -11.23
N ALA A 176 30.60 -2.75 -11.09
CA ALA A 176 31.82 -2.26 -11.74
C ALA A 176 32.63 -3.50 -12.12
N ASP A 177 32.95 -3.64 -13.42
CA ASP A 177 33.72 -4.74 -14.00
C ASP A 177 35.10 -4.25 -14.42
#